data_349bd43122a8c5b22c380306d6e64ca7
#
_entry.id   349bd43122a8c5b22c380306d6e64ca7
#
_cell.length_a   1.000
_cell.length_b   1.000
_cell.length_c   1.000
_cell.angle_alpha   90.00
_cell.angle_beta   90.00
_cell.angle_gamma   90.00
#
_symmetry.space_group_name_H-M   'P 1'
#
loop_
_entity.id
_entity.type
_entity.pdbx_description
1 polymer ?
#
loop_
_entity_poly.entity_id
_entity_poly.type
_entity_poly.pdbx_seq_one_letter_code
_entity_poly.pdbx_strand_id
1 'polypeptide(L)'
;MKSIFKGVAVVALSVIPMLASAQKYSNGLIDKTIAVVGNEMITISQLEDEVQMMRAYGMMSDKSGRCELLESMMSSKLFLMQSRIDSIEVNKDMVESQLSQRLDQVRTQLGGDEAVEEYFGKSMFKLRQEWRQTIEDQTLTQQMQQEIAKKVPELTPYDVQQYVDATDKADLPMVPMKYQLSQICVYPDREAANLAVKERLLAIRERILNGEKFSTLARIYSQDPGSARKGGELGMASKSIFWPAFSDAAMALKPGIVSQIVETPDGFHIIEVLEKKGDMFNARHILLKPEYTIEDRDKAFKTLDSLKTELANGAVTFELAARFYSQDPATRTNGGQMADPMSGSSYFEIDQLKPQDYAAIKNLNVGDVSDPVESLDNEGRSGNTVYKIIRVDKVIPAHAASFQNDYNMLLDQAKQQKSIEAIDEFINSKIKTTYIIIDPLFKDCDFEREGWSEKFRK
;
A
#
# COMPACT_ATOMS: atom_id res chain seq x y z
N MET A 1 -28.16 -13.14 15.45
CA MET A 1 -27.18 -13.59 14.49
C MET A 1 -26.15 -12.47 14.40
N LYS A 2 -25.03 -12.62 15.09
CA LYS A 2 -23.96 -11.62 15.14
C LYS A 2 -22.94 -11.98 14.04
N SER A 3 -22.78 -11.10 13.09
CA SER A 3 -21.84 -11.17 11.95
C SER A 3 -20.42 -11.41 12.43
N ILE A 4 -19.81 -12.51 12.01
CA ILE A 4 -18.43 -12.86 12.28
C ILE A 4 -17.58 -12.32 11.12
N PHE A 5 -17.27 -11.03 11.14
CA PHE A 5 -16.15 -10.47 10.40
C PHE A 5 -15.09 -10.00 11.41
N LYS A 6 -14.33 -10.95 11.92
CA LYS A 6 -13.09 -10.61 12.65
C LYS A 6 -11.90 -11.11 11.84
N GLY A 7 -11.57 -10.36 10.78
CA GLY A 7 -10.26 -10.45 10.17
C GLY A 7 -9.22 -10.08 11.21
N VAL A 8 -8.18 -10.89 11.36
CA VAL A 8 -6.97 -10.52 12.10
C VAL A 8 -6.37 -9.32 11.35
N ALA A 9 -6.70 -8.13 11.82
CA ALA A 9 -6.10 -6.90 11.30
C ALA A 9 -4.62 -6.93 11.65
N VAL A 10 -3.79 -7.15 10.64
CA VAL A 10 -2.37 -6.79 10.72
C VAL A 10 -2.32 -5.27 10.86
N VAL A 11 -2.25 -4.81 12.10
CA VAL A 11 -2.10 -3.39 12.41
C VAL A 11 -0.70 -2.97 11.97
N ALA A 12 -0.62 -2.36 10.80
CA ALA A 12 0.54 -1.56 10.42
C ALA A 12 0.62 -0.40 11.42
N LEU A 13 1.55 -0.48 12.38
CA LEU A 13 1.79 0.54 13.38
C LEU A 13 2.31 1.81 12.72
N SER A 14 1.40 2.69 12.31
CA SER A 14 1.72 4.09 12.10
C SER A 14 1.82 4.75 13.48
N VAL A 15 3.00 5.19 13.85
CA VAL A 15 3.27 5.88 15.13
C VAL A 15 2.63 7.26 15.07
N ILE A 16 1.46 7.41 15.70
CA ILE A 16 0.97 8.73 16.09
C ILE A 16 1.57 8.99 17.49
N PRO A 17 2.24 10.12 17.72
CA PRO A 17 2.75 10.45 19.04
C PRO A 17 1.59 10.68 19.99
N MET A 18 1.37 9.77 20.91
CA MET A 18 0.50 10.01 22.05
C MET A 18 1.33 10.52 23.22
N LEU A 19 0.83 11.59 23.84
CA LEU A 19 1.29 12.09 25.12
C LEU A 19 1.21 10.97 26.15
N ALA A 20 2.31 10.29 26.39
CA ALA A 20 2.48 9.42 27.52
C ALA A 20 2.58 10.30 28.77
N SER A 21 1.42 10.79 29.22
CA SER A 21 1.29 11.27 30.60
C SER A 21 1.53 10.07 31.48
N ALA A 22 2.66 10.00 32.16
CA ALA A 22 2.85 9.09 33.27
C ALA A 22 1.76 9.41 34.30
N GLN A 23 0.59 8.78 34.14
CA GLN A 23 -0.48 8.88 35.14
C GLN A 23 0.01 8.15 36.38
N LYS A 24 0.56 8.90 37.33
CA LYS A 24 0.65 8.44 38.71
C LYS A 24 -0.78 8.19 39.17
N TYR A 25 -1.14 6.92 39.31
CA TYR A 25 -2.38 6.54 39.97
C TYR A 25 -2.43 7.23 41.34
N SER A 26 -3.59 7.77 41.72
CA SER A 26 -3.82 8.55 42.92
C SER A 26 -3.39 7.88 44.23
N ASN A 27 -3.03 6.61 44.22
CA ASN A 27 -2.64 5.79 45.37
C ASN A 27 -1.14 5.45 45.43
N GLY A 28 -0.28 6.07 44.63
CA GLY A 28 1.17 5.81 44.67
C GLY A 28 1.60 4.45 44.09
N LEU A 29 0.70 3.67 43.49
CA LEU A 29 1.06 2.45 42.76
C LEU A 29 1.81 2.82 41.48
N ILE A 30 2.99 2.25 41.30
CA ILE A 30 3.85 2.51 40.16
C ILE A 30 3.32 1.72 38.94
N ASP A 31 2.88 0.47 39.13
CA ASP A 31 2.18 -0.37 38.13
C ASP A 31 1.57 -1.60 38.85
N LYS A 32 0.63 -2.30 38.18
CA LYS A 32 -0.02 -3.51 38.73
C LYS A 32 -0.08 -4.60 37.69
N THR A 33 0.40 -5.81 38.04
CA THR A 33 0.20 -6.99 37.22
C THR A 33 -1.29 -7.39 37.23
N ILE A 34 -1.90 -7.42 36.05
CA ILE A 34 -3.32 -7.73 35.85
C ILE A 34 -3.55 -9.14 35.28
N ALA A 35 -2.54 -9.70 34.60
CA ALA A 35 -2.56 -11.09 34.19
C ALA A 35 -1.14 -11.69 34.19
N VAL A 36 -1.06 -12.99 34.44
CA VAL A 36 0.13 -13.80 34.28
C VAL A 36 -0.21 -14.99 33.41
N VAL A 37 0.56 -15.22 32.35
CA VAL A 37 0.39 -16.31 31.39
C VAL A 37 1.73 -17.05 31.30
N GLY A 38 1.85 -18.20 31.96
CA GLY A 38 3.12 -18.89 32.12
C GLY A 38 4.15 -18.01 32.84
N ASN A 39 5.21 -17.64 32.14
CA ASN A 39 6.27 -16.76 32.64
C ASN A 39 6.12 -15.29 32.22
N GLU A 40 5.06 -14.97 31.47
CA GLU A 40 4.82 -13.65 30.95
C GLU A 40 3.81 -12.89 31.81
N MET A 41 4.08 -11.61 32.04
CA MET A 41 3.19 -10.73 32.80
C MET A 41 2.57 -9.68 31.89
N ILE A 42 1.35 -9.30 32.21
CA ILE A 42 0.66 -8.14 31.62
C ILE A 42 0.37 -7.18 32.75
N THR A 43 0.77 -5.91 32.56
CA THR A 43 0.53 -4.85 33.55
C THR A 43 -0.64 -3.97 33.12
N ILE A 44 -1.19 -3.24 34.09
CA ILE A 44 -2.31 -2.33 33.82
C ILE A 44 -1.87 -1.18 32.91
N SER A 45 -0.61 -0.71 33.06
CA SER A 45 -0.05 0.33 32.18
C SER A 45 0.00 -0.13 30.73
N GLN A 46 0.46 -1.36 30.47
CA GLN A 46 0.46 -1.93 29.11
C GLN A 46 -0.94 -2.02 28.51
N LEU A 47 -1.94 -2.41 29.28
CA LEU A 47 -3.31 -2.44 28.80
C LEU A 47 -3.84 -1.03 28.49
N GLU A 48 -3.58 -0.04 29.37
CA GLU A 48 -4.05 1.33 29.15
C GLU A 48 -3.35 1.99 27.95
N ASP A 49 -2.07 1.72 27.74
CA ASP A 49 -1.35 2.24 26.57
C ASP A 49 -1.98 1.71 25.27
N GLU A 50 -2.32 0.42 25.22
CA GLU A 50 -3.03 -0.17 24.07
C GLU A 50 -4.45 0.38 23.92
N VAL A 51 -5.18 0.56 25.02
CA VAL A 51 -6.52 1.19 25.01
C VAL A 51 -6.46 2.60 24.44
N GLN A 52 -5.47 3.40 24.84
CA GLN A 52 -5.31 4.76 24.33
C GLN A 52 -4.99 4.75 22.83
N MET A 53 -4.12 3.84 22.40
CA MET A 53 -3.78 3.67 20.99
C MET A 53 -5.03 3.30 20.16
N MET A 54 -5.81 2.31 20.60
CA MET A 54 -7.03 1.88 19.89
C MET A 54 -8.08 2.99 19.82
N ARG A 55 -8.20 3.80 20.89
CA ARG A 55 -9.10 4.98 20.89
C ARG A 55 -8.68 6.05 19.90
N ALA A 56 -7.38 6.31 19.78
CA ALA A 56 -6.87 7.30 18.82
C ALA A 56 -7.15 6.90 17.38
N TYR A 57 -7.18 5.60 17.09
CA TYR A 57 -7.59 5.06 15.78
C TYR A 57 -9.11 4.95 15.59
N GLY A 58 -9.91 5.34 16.60
CA GLY A 58 -11.37 5.20 16.53
C GLY A 58 -11.88 3.76 16.56
N MET A 59 -11.03 2.81 16.97
CA MET A 59 -11.33 1.37 16.99
C MET A 59 -11.98 0.90 18.29
N MET A 60 -12.03 1.74 19.32
CA MET A 60 -12.60 1.40 20.62
C MET A 60 -13.52 2.50 21.12
N SER A 61 -14.77 2.15 21.48
CA SER A 61 -15.78 3.09 21.95
C SER A 61 -16.26 2.87 23.38
N ASP A 62 -16.06 1.68 23.99
CA ASP A 62 -16.68 1.30 25.26
C ASP A 62 -15.81 0.45 26.21
N LYS A 63 -16.41 0.01 27.32
CA LYS A 63 -15.74 -0.85 28.33
C LYS A 63 -15.48 -2.28 27.83
N SER A 64 -16.29 -2.81 26.90
CA SER A 64 -16.11 -4.18 26.40
C SER A 64 -14.80 -4.34 25.67
N GLY A 65 -14.37 -3.32 24.92
CA GLY A 65 -13.11 -3.32 24.22
C GLY A 65 -11.87 -3.55 25.12
N ARG A 66 -11.90 -3.13 26.39
CA ARG A 66 -10.80 -3.42 27.33
C ARG A 66 -10.69 -4.91 27.66
N CYS A 67 -11.82 -5.60 27.78
CA CYS A 67 -11.84 -7.04 28.03
C CYS A 67 -11.36 -7.81 26.81
N GLU A 68 -11.82 -7.46 25.63
CA GLU A 68 -11.37 -8.02 24.35
C GLU A 68 -9.85 -7.80 24.13
N LEU A 69 -9.37 -6.61 24.46
CA LEU A 69 -7.95 -6.29 24.35
C LEU A 69 -7.10 -7.08 25.33
N LEU A 70 -7.54 -7.21 26.59
CA LEU A 70 -6.84 -8.05 27.57
C LEU A 70 -6.80 -9.52 27.12
N GLU A 71 -7.89 -10.07 26.58
CA GLU A 71 -7.96 -11.41 26.02
C GLU A 71 -6.96 -11.58 24.85
N SER A 72 -6.89 -10.61 23.96
CA SER A 72 -5.93 -10.57 22.85
C SER A 72 -4.47 -10.55 23.37
N MET A 73 -4.18 -9.71 24.36
CA MET A 73 -2.86 -9.65 24.99
C MET A 73 -2.48 -10.97 25.65
N MET A 74 -3.40 -11.60 26.39
CA MET A 74 -3.17 -12.91 27.00
C MET A 74 -2.92 -14.00 25.95
N SER A 75 -3.69 -14.01 24.87
CA SER A 75 -3.50 -14.92 23.74
C SER A 75 -2.14 -14.73 23.06
N SER A 76 -1.70 -13.48 22.89
CA SER A 76 -0.35 -13.16 22.37
C SER A 76 0.76 -13.71 23.26
N LYS A 77 0.57 -13.68 24.59
CA LYS A 77 1.54 -14.28 25.53
C LYS A 77 1.60 -15.80 25.43
N LEU A 78 0.48 -16.49 25.09
CA LEU A 78 0.51 -17.93 24.83
C LEU A 78 1.35 -18.26 23.58
N PHE A 79 1.23 -17.50 22.50
CA PHE A 79 2.06 -17.68 21.31
C PHE A 79 3.54 -17.41 21.60
N LEU A 80 3.83 -16.32 22.29
CA LEU A 80 5.20 -15.97 22.66
C LEU A 80 5.85 -17.05 23.54
N MET A 81 5.13 -17.56 24.52
CA MET A 81 5.61 -18.66 25.36
C MET A 81 5.89 -19.92 24.52
N GLN A 82 4.97 -20.29 23.62
CA GLN A 82 5.14 -21.48 22.79
C GLN A 82 6.27 -21.30 21.78
N SER A 83 6.43 -20.13 21.18
CA SER A 83 7.53 -19.87 20.25
C SER A 83 8.90 -20.08 20.90
N ARG A 84 9.04 -19.73 22.19
CA ARG A 84 10.26 -19.96 22.96
C ARG A 84 10.47 -21.44 23.29
N ILE A 85 9.38 -22.17 23.58
CA ILE A 85 9.43 -23.62 23.80
C ILE A 85 9.86 -24.37 22.54
N ASP A 86 9.29 -23.94 21.38
CA ASP A 86 9.58 -24.51 20.07
C ASP A 86 10.91 -24.00 19.49
N SER A 87 11.63 -23.16 20.23
CA SER A 87 12.93 -22.57 19.83
C SER A 87 12.85 -21.87 18.45
N ILE A 88 11.79 -21.12 18.19
CA ILE A 88 11.65 -20.34 16.96
C ILE A 88 12.67 -19.20 16.99
N GLU A 89 13.49 -19.11 15.95
CA GLU A 89 14.53 -18.09 15.82
C GLU A 89 14.04 -16.89 15.01
N VAL A 90 14.38 -15.69 15.47
CA VAL A 90 14.09 -14.44 14.79
C VAL A 90 15.30 -13.98 13.98
N ASN A 91 15.09 -13.53 12.78
CA ASN A 91 16.15 -12.90 12.00
C ASN A 91 16.53 -11.56 12.62
N LYS A 92 17.70 -11.51 13.24
CA LYS A 92 18.22 -10.33 13.96
C LYS A 92 18.44 -9.12 13.06
N ASP A 93 18.87 -9.34 11.82
CA ASP A 93 19.08 -8.23 10.85
C ASP A 93 17.75 -7.57 10.47
N MET A 94 16.70 -8.36 10.34
CA MET A 94 15.35 -7.84 10.08
C MET A 94 14.83 -7.03 11.26
N VAL A 95 15.03 -7.51 12.50
CA VAL A 95 14.66 -6.78 13.72
C VAL A 95 15.39 -5.44 13.81
N GLU A 96 16.72 -5.43 13.57
CA GLU A 96 17.51 -4.18 13.60
C GLU A 96 17.10 -3.22 12.48
N SER A 97 16.74 -3.72 11.31
CA SER A 97 16.23 -2.90 10.20
C SER A 97 14.91 -2.24 10.58
N GLN A 98 13.95 -3.01 11.11
CA GLN A 98 12.65 -2.48 11.56
C GLN A 98 12.81 -1.47 12.71
N LEU A 99 13.68 -1.77 13.67
CA LEU A 99 14.01 -0.89 14.77
C LEU A 99 14.57 0.44 14.28
N SER A 100 15.53 0.39 13.34
CA SER A 100 16.14 1.59 12.77
C SER A 100 15.12 2.44 12.01
N GLN A 101 14.29 1.82 11.17
CA GLN A 101 13.22 2.50 10.45
C GLN A 101 12.23 3.19 11.41
N ARG A 102 11.83 2.50 12.47
CA ARG A 102 10.91 3.05 13.48
C ARG A 102 11.53 4.23 14.23
N LEU A 103 12.79 4.12 14.63
CA LEU A 103 13.52 5.21 15.29
C LEU A 103 13.69 6.43 14.37
N ASP A 104 14.06 6.21 13.11
CA ASP A 104 14.23 7.30 12.15
C ASP A 104 12.92 8.00 11.83
N GLN A 105 11.81 7.27 11.77
CA GLN A 105 10.48 7.85 11.61
C GLN A 105 10.12 8.76 12.79
N VAL A 106 10.32 8.29 14.02
CA VAL A 106 10.01 9.07 15.23
C VAL A 106 10.94 10.28 15.36
N ARG A 107 12.24 10.14 15.08
CA ARG A 107 13.20 11.24 15.01
C ARG A 107 12.76 12.33 14.03
N THR A 108 12.31 11.93 12.85
CA THR A 108 11.84 12.87 11.82
C THR A 108 10.58 13.60 12.26
N GLN A 109 9.67 12.91 12.95
CA GLN A 109 8.42 13.50 13.43
C GLN A 109 8.62 14.46 14.61
N LEU A 110 9.49 14.13 15.54
CA LEU A 110 9.73 14.91 16.77
C LEU A 110 10.86 15.92 16.64
N GLY A 111 11.73 15.82 15.63
CA GLY A 111 12.76 16.80 15.34
C GLY A 111 14.15 16.48 15.90
N GLY A 112 14.42 15.22 16.28
CA GLY A 112 15.75 14.76 16.69
C GLY A 112 15.78 13.91 17.96
N ASP A 113 16.97 13.42 18.32
CA ASP A 113 17.14 12.48 19.44
C ASP A 113 16.75 13.11 20.79
N GLU A 114 17.12 14.37 21.03
CA GLU A 114 16.80 15.09 22.26
C GLU A 114 15.28 15.21 22.48
N ALA A 115 14.54 15.56 21.42
CA ALA A 115 13.08 15.64 21.46
C ALA A 115 12.42 14.26 21.67
N VAL A 116 13.01 13.20 21.14
CA VAL A 116 12.55 11.81 21.37
C VAL A 116 12.77 11.43 22.84
N GLU A 117 13.95 11.71 23.40
CA GLU A 117 14.26 11.41 24.81
C GLU A 117 13.36 12.19 25.76
N GLU A 118 13.11 13.47 25.48
CA GLU A 118 12.19 14.31 26.27
C GLU A 118 10.75 13.78 26.18
N TYR A 119 10.30 13.43 24.98
CA TYR A 119 8.93 12.92 24.75
C TYR A 119 8.66 11.62 25.48
N PHE A 120 9.59 10.64 25.40
CA PHE A 120 9.42 9.31 26.02
C PHE A 120 9.92 9.28 27.47
N GLY A 121 10.62 10.29 27.96
CA GLY A 121 11.24 10.32 29.28
C GLY A 121 12.31 9.24 29.47
N LYS A 122 12.94 8.77 28.39
CA LYS A 122 13.91 7.68 28.38
C LYS A 122 15.04 7.99 27.40
N SER A 123 16.26 7.52 27.72
CA SER A 123 17.39 7.65 26.80
C SER A 123 17.17 6.82 25.53
N MET A 124 17.74 7.26 24.39
CA MET A 124 17.71 6.55 23.12
C MET A 124 18.23 5.10 23.26
N PHE A 125 19.21 4.88 24.11
CA PHE A 125 19.71 3.54 24.40
C PHE A 125 18.65 2.64 25.02
N LYS A 126 17.91 3.14 26.02
CA LYS A 126 16.84 2.40 26.68
C LYS A 126 15.66 2.15 25.77
N LEU A 127 15.25 3.18 25.00
CA LEU A 127 14.21 3.03 23.98
C LEU A 127 14.58 1.96 22.92
N ARG A 128 15.84 1.96 22.49
CA ARG A 128 16.35 0.96 21.56
C ARG A 128 16.25 -0.45 22.08
N GLN A 129 16.58 -0.67 23.35
CA GLN A 129 16.46 -1.99 23.98
C GLN A 129 15.01 -2.43 24.11
N GLU A 130 14.13 -1.57 24.62
CA GLU A 130 12.71 -1.88 24.81
C GLU A 130 12.01 -2.15 23.48
N TRP A 131 12.25 -1.32 22.47
CA TRP A 131 11.62 -1.50 21.15
C TRP A 131 12.17 -2.73 20.42
N ARG A 132 13.46 -3.02 20.55
CA ARG A 132 14.02 -4.28 20.02
C ARG A 132 13.28 -5.47 20.60
N GLN A 133 13.17 -5.54 21.93
CA GLN A 133 12.47 -6.65 22.60
C GLN A 133 11.00 -6.73 22.15
N THR A 134 10.33 -5.61 22.01
CA THR A 134 8.94 -5.59 21.52
C THR A 134 8.84 -6.12 20.09
N ILE A 135 9.74 -5.72 19.18
CA ILE A 135 9.76 -6.19 17.80
C ILE A 135 10.07 -7.70 17.75
N GLU A 136 11.03 -8.17 18.57
CA GLU A 136 11.34 -9.60 18.68
C GLU A 136 10.12 -10.41 19.17
N ASP A 137 9.47 -9.98 20.24
CA ASP A 137 8.29 -10.66 20.82
C ASP A 137 7.12 -10.67 19.83
N GLN A 138 6.88 -9.56 19.10
CA GLN A 138 5.86 -9.49 18.07
C GLN A 138 6.17 -10.43 16.89
N THR A 139 7.44 -10.47 16.47
CA THR A 139 7.88 -11.35 15.38
C THR A 139 7.73 -12.82 15.77
N LEU A 140 8.13 -13.20 16.99
CA LEU A 140 7.97 -14.56 17.51
C LEU A 140 6.49 -14.96 17.57
N THR A 141 5.62 -14.07 18.04
CA THR A 141 4.18 -14.30 18.10
C THR A 141 3.61 -14.55 16.71
N GLN A 142 3.98 -13.72 15.74
CA GLN A 142 3.52 -13.85 14.37
C GLN A 142 4.04 -15.13 13.69
N GLN A 143 5.32 -15.46 13.91
CA GLN A 143 5.89 -16.70 13.36
C GLN A 143 5.22 -17.93 13.97
N MET A 144 4.90 -17.92 15.28
CA MET A 144 4.19 -19.02 15.91
C MET A 144 2.79 -19.22 15.30
N GLN A 145 2.06 -18.14 15.05
CA GLN A 145 0.75 -18.22 14.36
C GLN A 145 0.91 -18.79 12.95
N GLN A 146 1.94 -18.37 12.22
CA GLN A 146 2.23 -18.92 10.88
C GLN A 146 2.59 -20.43 10.95
N GLU A 147 3.37 -20.86 11.94
CA GLU A 147 3.69 -22.28 12.11
C GLU A 147 2.46 -23.13 12.46
N ILE A 148 1.50 -22.57 13.20
CA ILE A 148 0.21 -23.22 13.45
C ILE A 148 -0.59 -23.32 12.14
N ALA A 149 -0.68 -22.23 11.39
CA ALA A 149 -1.39 -22.19 10.12
C ALA A 149 -0.80 -23.14 9.06
N LYS A 150 0.53 -23.30 9.03
CA LYS A 150 1.22 -24.26 8.15
C LYS A 150 0.88 -25.73 8.45
N LYS A 151 0.45 -26.04 9.67
CA LYS A 151 0.04 -27.39 10.05
C LYS A 151 -1.36 -27.74 9.52
N VAL A 152 -2.12 -26.77 9.03
CA VAL A 152 -3.39 -27.03 8.35
C VAL A 152 -3.10 -27.81 7.07
N PRO A 153 -3.72 -28.99 6.88
CA PRO A 153 -3.49 -29.79 5.67
C PRO A 153 -3.96 -29.03 4.42
N GLU A 154 -3.38 -29.40 3.28
CA GLU A 154 -3.86 -28.87 2.01
C GLU A 154 -5.34 -29.24 1.81
N LEU A 155 -6.14 -28.24 1.48
CA LEU A 155 -7.57 -28.44 1.28
C LEU A 155 -7.82 -29.11 -0.09
N THR A 156 -8.65 -30.12 -0.08
CA THR A 156 -9.15 -30.76 -1.29
C THR A 156 -10.31 -29.96 -1.90
N PRO A 157 -10.65 -30.16 -3.18
CA PRO A 157 -11.86 -29.58 -3.76
C PRO A 157 -13.14 -29.88 -2.96
N TYR A 158 -13.19 -31.04 -2.31
CA TYR A 158 -14.31 -31.40 -1.44
C TYR A 158 -14.40 -30.52 -0.20
N ASP A 159 -13.26 -30.20 0.44
CA ASP A 159 -13.22 -29.31 1.60
C ASP A 159 -13.66 -27.88 1.23
N VAL A 160 -13.25 -27.41 0.05
CA VAL A 160 -13.70 -26.11 -0.46
C VAL A 160 -15.21 -26.10 -0.76
N GLN A 161 -15.74 -27.19 -1.32
CA GLN A 161 -17.19 -27.32 -1.54
C GLN A 161 -17.94 -27.32 -0.21
N GLN A 162 -17.45 -28.05 0.79
CA GLN A 162 -18.05 -28.02 2.13
C GLN A 162 -18.03 -26.62 2.76
N TYR A 163 -16.94 -25.87 2.58
CA TYR A 163 -16.87 -24.49 3.04
C TYR A 163 -17.95 -23.62 2.39
N VAL A 164 -18.13 -23.75 1.08
CA VAL A 164 -19.16 -23.01 0.33
C VAL A 164 -20.57 -23.40 0.78
N ASP A 165 -20.82 -24.69 0.97
CA ASP A 165 -22.13 -25.20 1.39
C ASP A 165 -22.50 -24.82 2.83
N ALA A 166 -21.49 -24.65 3.68
CA ALA A 166 -21.65 -24.24 5.08
C ALA A 166 -21.73 -22.71 5.25
N THR A 167 -21.32 -21.93 4.24
CA THR A 167 -21.33 -20.47 4.30
C THR A 167 -22.64 -19.92 3.76
N ASP A 168 -23.29 -19.03 4.52
CA ASP A 168 -24.47 -18.33 4.02
C ASP A 168 -24.15 -17.57 2.75
N LYS A 169 -25.04 -17.59 1.76
CA LYS A 169 -24.83 -16.91 0.46
C LYS A 169 -24.55 -15.41 0.59
N ALA A 170 -25.03 -14.79 1.65
CA ALA A 170 -24.78 -13.37 1.94
C ALA A 170 -23.37 -13.12 2.48
N ASP A 171 -22.71 -14.15 3.02
CA ASP A 171 -21.38 -14.08 3.61
C ASP A 171 -20.29 -14.58 2.64
N LEU A 172 -20.69 -15.15 1.49
CA LEU A 172 -19.74 -15.48 0.43
C LEU A 172 -19.11 -14.20 -0.13
N PRO A 173 -17.81 -14.23 -0.46
CA PRO A 173 -17.12 -13.07 -1.00
C PRO A 173 -17.78 -12.61 -2.30
N MET A 174 -17.95 -11.30 -2.45
CA MET A 174 -18.44 -10.70 -3.68
C MET A 174 -17.27 -10.53 -4.66
N VAL A 175 -17.38 -11.13 -5.82
CA VAL A 175 -16.48 -10.91 -6.94
C VAL A 175 -16.91 -9.61 -7.62
N PRO A 176 -16.05 -8.58 -7.68
CA PRO A 176 -16.39 -7.33 -8.33
C PRO A 176 -16.56 -7.52 -9.84
N MET A 177 -17.25 -6.58 -10.48
CA MET A 177 -17.38 -6.54 -11.94
C MET A 177 -16.01 -6.41 -12.58
N LYS A 178 -15.73 -7.23 -13.61
CA LYS A 178 -14.46 -7.24 -14.35
C LYS A 178 -14.69 -7.05 -15.83
N TYR A 179 -13.80 -6.28 -16.43
CA TYR A 179 -13.77 -5.99 -17.86
C TYR A 179 -12.55 -6.62 -18.50
N GLN A 180 -12.74 -7.23 -19.67
CA GLN A 180 -11.66 -7.52 -20.60
C GLN A 180 -11.79 -6.56 -21.76
N LEU A 181 -10.71 -5.84 -22.07
CA LEU A 181 -10.72 -4.69 -22.98
C LEU A 181 -9.61 -4.80 -24.01
N SER A 182 -9.87 -4.27 -25.19
CA SER A 182 -8.85 -4.01 -26.20
C SER A 182 -8.84 -2.53 -26.58
N GLN A 183 -7.66 -1.99 -26.89
CA GLN A 183 -7.49 -0.58 -27.22
C GLN A 183 -6.71 -0.38 -28.52
N ILE A 184 -6.99 0.73 -29.21
CA ILE A 184 -6.17 1.28 -30.29
C ILE A 184 -5.78 2.68 -29.90
N CYS A 185 -4.48 2.93 -29.79
CA CYS A 185 -3.92 4.17 -29.29
C CYS A 185 -3.25 4.97 -30.41
N VAL A 186 -3.50 6.28 -30.41
CA VAL A 186 -2.81 7.26 -31.26
C VAL A 186 -2.22 8.33 -30.35
N TYR A 187 -0.94 8.57 -30.47
CA TYR A 187 -0.27 9.62 -29.71
C TYR A 187 -0.31 10.93 -30.50
N PRO A 188 -0.39 12.08 -29.82
CA PRO A 188 -0.21 13.37 -30.46
C PRO A 188 1.21 13.52 -30.99
N ASP A 189 1.48 14.55 -31.78
CA ASP A 189 2.82 14.80 -32.32
C ASP A 189 3.82 15.10 -31.18
N ARG A 190 4.48 14.04 -30.72
CA ARG A 190 5.43 14.13 -29.62
C ARG A 190 6.70 14.91 -30.00
N GLU A 191 7.13 14.89 -31.24
CA GLU A 191 8.36 15.54 -31.64
C GLU A 191 8.25 17.05 -31.54
N ALA A 192 7.17 17.63 -32.09
CA ALA A 192 6.89 19.06 -32.00
C ALA A 192 6.71 19.51 -30.54
N ALA A 193 5.95 18.77 -29.75
CA ALA A 193 5.70 19.07 -28.34
C ALA A 193 7.01 18.97 -27.51
N ASN A 194 7.83 17.96 -27.73
CA ASN A 194 9.11 17.81 -27.06
C ASN A 194 10.08 18.94 -27.41
N LEU A 195 10.12 19.35 -28.69
CA LEU A 195 10.95 20.48 -29.12
C LEU A 195 10.54 21.79 -28.42
N ALA A 196 9.24 22.09 -28.38
CA ALA A 196 8.73 23.28 -27.70
C ALA A 196 9.08 23.30 -26.20
N VAL A 197 8.98 22.15 -25.51
CA VAL A 197 9.36 22.03 -24.09
C VAL A 197 10.85 22.22 -23.91
N LYS A 198 11.68 21.61 -24.77
CA LYS A 198 13.15 21.80 -24.73
C LYS A 198 13.54 23.26 -24.92
N GLU A 199 12.96 23.95 -25.89
CA GLU A 199 13.18 25.38 -26.11
C GLU A 199 12.80 26.22 -24.87
N ARG A 200 11.62 25.95 -24.28
CA ARG A 200 11.17 26.63 -23.07
C ARG A 200 12.09 26.40 -21.88
N LEU A 201 12.56 25.15 -21.68
CA LEU A 201 13.53 24.83 -20.62
C LEU A 201 14.89 25.47 -20.85
N LEU A 202 15.38 25.56 -22.10
CA LEU A 202 16.60 26.26 -22.43
C LEU A 202 16.50 27.75 -22.07
N ALA A 203 15.40 28.41 -22.39
CA ALA A 203 15.15 29.80 -22.01
C ALA A 203 15.12 29.99 -20.48
N ILE A 204 14.48 29.09 -19.75
CA ILE A 204 14.45 29.11 -18.28
C ILE A 204 15.88 28.91 -17.71
N ARG A 205 16.62 27.95 -18.27
CA ARG A 205 18.01 27.68 -17.87
C ARG A 205 18.90 28.91 -18.10
N GLU A 206 18.77 29.58 -19.23
CA GLU A 206 19.53 30.81 -19.53
C GLU A 206 19.23 31.92 -18.50
N ARG A 207 17.97 32.12 -18.12
CA ARG A 207 17.59 33.05 -17.07
C ARG A 207 18.24 32.72 -15.72
N ILE A 208 18.33 31.44 -15.36
CA ILE A 208 19.03 31.02 -14.14
C ILE A 208 20.53 31.33 -14.22
N LEU A 209 21.16 31.04 -15.37
CA LEU A 209 22.60 31.32 -15.58
C LEU A 209 22.89 32.83 -15.57
N ASN A 210 21.91 33.66 -15.95
CA ASN A 210 21.99 35.12 -15.89
C ASN A 210 21.63 35.69 -14.49
N GLY A 211 21.46 34.83 -13.48
CA GLY A 211 21.32 35.24 -12.07
C GLY A 211 19.91 35.24 -11.51
N GLU A 212 18.88 34.85 -12.26
CA GLU A 212 17.56 34.66 -11.67
C GLU A 212 17.53 33.46 -10.72
N LYS A 213 16.77 33.57 -9.64
CA LYS A 213 16.73 32.51 -8.63
C LYS A 213 16.01 31.28 -9.15
N PHE A 214 16.68 30.14 -9.14
CA PHE A 214 16.13 28.85 -9.53
C PHE A 214 14.79 28.57 -8.83
N SER A 215 14.73 28.79 -7.51
CA SER A 215 13.51 28.54 -6.72
C SER A 215 12.31 29.38 -7.12
N THR A 216 12.54 30.60 -7.62
CA THR A 216 11.47 31.48 -8.14
C THR A 216 10.92 30.93 -9.45
N LEU A 217 11.81 30.53 -10.36
CA LEU A 217 11.43 29.95 -11.66
C LEU A 217 10.75 28.60 -11.50
N ALA A 218 11.23 27.79 -10.56
CA ALA A 218 10.60 26.51 -10.23
C ALA A 218 9.15 26.68 -9.75
N ARG A 219 8.87 27.66 -8.89
CA ARG A 219 7.51 27.95 -8.42
C ARG A 219 6.57 28.42 -9.53
N ILE A 220 7.11 29.12 -10.54
CA ILE A 220 6.32 29.69 -11.65
C ILE A 220 6.09 28.66 -12.73
N TYR A 221 7.10 27.88 -13.07
CA TYR A 221 7.11 27.07 -14.29
C TYR A 221 7.07 25.57 -14.06
N SER A 222 7.56 25.06 -12.90
CA SER A 222 7.62 23.61 -12.70
C SER A 222 6.24 22.98 -12.61
N GLN A 223 6.05 21.94 -13.38
CA GLN A 223 4.82 21.12 -13.41
C GLN A 223 4.93 19.91 -12.45
N ASP A 224 5.95 19.87 -11.55
CA ASP A 224 6.00 18.90 -10.48
C ASP A 224 5.22 19.39 -9.23
N PRO A 225 4.03 18.83 -8.93
CA PRO A 225 3.21 19.28 -7.82
C PRO A 225 3.86 19.05 -6.46
N GLY A 226 4.79 18.10 -6.35
CA GLY A 226 5.47 17.74 -5.11
C GLY A 226 6.53 18.76 -4.66
N SER A 227 7.26 19.34 -5.62
CA SER A 227 8.38 20.23 -5.33
C SER A 227 8.20 21.67 -5.79
N ALA A 228 7.34 21.97 -6.76
CA ALA A 228 7.18 23.32 -7.33
C ALA A 228 6.97 24.39 -6.25
N ARG A 229 6.05 24.16 -5.31
CA ARG A 229 5.75 25.09 -4.20
C ARG A 229 6.94 25.32 -3.27
N LYS A 230 7.84 24.34 -3.16
CA LYS A 230 9.08 24.38 -2.38
C LYS A 230 10.26 24.95 -3.18
N GLY A 231 10.00 25.54 -4.35
CA GLY A 231 11.04 26.06 -5.23
C GLY A 231 11.81 24.98 -5.99
N GLY A 232 11.19 23.85 -6.21
CA GLY A 232 11.75 22.70 -6.90
C GLY A 232 12.56 21.74 -6.01
N GLU A 233 12.69 22.01 -4.70
CA GLU A 233 13.53 21.23 -3.80
C GLU A 233 12.89 19.89 -3.43
N LEU A 234 13.68 18.81 -3.58
CA LEU A 234 13.27 17.42 -3.38
C LEU A 234 13.63 16.89 -1.98
N GLY A 235 14.56 17.57 -1.28
CA GLY A 235 15.14 17.08 -0.03
C GLY A 235 16.23 16.04 -0.25
N MET A 236 16.88 15.63 0.84
CA MET A 236 17.93 14.60 0.81
C MET A 236 17.31 13.23 0.57
N ALA A 237 17.69 12.58 -0.52
CA ALA A 237 17.12 11.31 -0.91
C ALA A 237 18.13 10.40 -1.62
N SER A 238 17.90 9.08 -1.58
CA SER A 238 18.72 8.10 -2.28
C SER A 238 18.55 8.21 -3.79
N LYS A 239 19.65 8.04 -4.54
CA LYS A 239 19.62 7.98 -6.00
C LYS A 239 18.64 6.92 -6.56
N SER A 240 18.37 5.88 -5.81
CA SER A 240 17.51 4.76 -6.22
C SER A 240 16.02 5.10 -6.35
N ILE A 241 15.55 6.22 -5.76
CA ILE A 241 14.14 6.62 -5.85
C ILE A 241 13.81 7.46 -7.09
N PHE A 242 14.83 7.89 -7.83
CA PHE A 242 14.67 8.69 -9.05
C PHE A 242 14.91 7.83 -10.30
N TRP A 243 14.43 8.33 -11.43
CA TRP A 243 14.74 7.72 -12.72
C TRP A 243 16.26 7.70 -12.95
N PRO A 244 16.81 6.64 -13.54
CA PRO A 244 18.27 6.53 -13.76
C PRO A 244 18.87 7.78 -14.44
N ALA A 245 18.26 8.28 -15.51
CA ALA A 245 18.74 9.47 -16.20
C ALA A 245 18.78 10.72 -15.30
N PHE A 246 17.82 10.87 -14.39
CA PHE A 246 17.80 11.96 -13.41
C PHE A 246 18.93 11.79 -12.38
N SER A 247 19.05 10.58 -11.80
CA SER A 247 20.07 10.25 -10.81
C SER A 247 21.47 10.42 -11.36
N ASP A 248 21.72 9.90 -12.55
CA ASP A 248 23.03 9.96 -13.20
C ASP A 248 23.43 11.41 -13.46
N ALA A 249 22.51 12.22 -13.98
CA ALA A 249 22.73 13.64 -14.19
C ALA A 249 23.01 14.36 -12.86
N ALA A 250 22.22 14.14 -11.82
CA ALA A 250 22.40 14.74 -10.50
C ALA A 250 23.73 14.32 -9.87
N MET A 251 24.08 13.03 -9.96
CA MET A 251 25.34 12.51 -9.41
C MET A 251 26.58 13.01 -10.18
N ALA A 252 26.47 13.34 -11.45
CA ALA A 252 27.57 13.92 -12.24
C ALA A 252 27.81 15.41 -11.94
N LEU A 253 26.78 16.16 -11.50
CA LEU A 253 26.88 17.60 -11.24
C LEU A 253 27.67 17.90 -9.97
N LYS A 254 28.38 19.03 -9.93
CA LYS A 254 28.86 19.64 -8.68
C LYS A 254 27.75 20.48 -8.05
N PRO A 255 27.71 20.59 -6.70
CA PRO A 255 26.75 21.48 -6.02
C PRO A 255 26.78 22.91 -6.58
N GLY A 256 25.61 23.50 -6.78
CA GLY A 256 25.43 24.83 -7.35
C GLY A 256 25.49 24.91 -8.88
N ILE A 257 25.69 23.79 -9.57
CA ILE A 257 25.71 23.77 -11.05
C ILE A 257 24.35 23.27 -11.56
N VAL A 258 23.84 23.99 -12.56
CA VAL A 258 22.58 23.64 -13.26
C VAL A 258 22.87 22.71 -14.43
N SER A 259 22.11 21.61 -14.52
CA SER A 259 22.26 20.59 -15.57
C SER A 259 21.95 21.13 -16.97
N GLN A 260 22.30 20.36 -17.98
CA GLN A 260 21.62 20.39 -19.27
C GLN A 260 20.21 19.83 -19.09
N ILE A 261 19.40 19.82 -20.15
CA ILE A 261 18.07 19.20 -20.14
C ILE A 261 18.26 17.69 -19.95
N VAL A 262 17.54 17.14 -18.97
CA VAL A 262 17.50 15.70 -18.67
C VAL A 262 16.12 15.18 -19.02
N GLU A 263 16.06 14.19 -19.90
CA GLU A 263 14.82 13.54 -20.31
C GLU A 263 14.56 12.29 -19.45
N THR A 264 13.35 12.16 -18.95
CA THR A 264 12.86 11.00 -18.19
C THR A 264 11.46 10.63 -18.65
N PRO A 265 10.93 9.48 -18.25
CA PRO A 265 9.52 9.16 -18.51
C PRO A 265 8.51 10.16 -17.93
N ASP A 266 8.89 10.95 -16.92
CA ASP A 266 8.02 12.00 -16.34
C ASP A 266 8.04 13.33 -17.13
N GLY A 267 8.96 13.48 -18.08
CA GLY A 267 9.13 14.69 -18.89
C GLY A 267 10.58 15.20 -18.93
N PHE A 268 10.73 16.50 -19.13
CA PHE A 268 12.04 17.17 -19.29
C PHE A 268 12.38 17.99 -18.05
N HIS A 269 13.61 17.83 -17.56
CA HIS A 269 14.07 18.46 -16.33
C HIS A 269 15.31 19.32 -16.56
N ILE A 270 15.43 20.39 -15.80
CA ILE A 270 16.70 20.99 -15.43
C ILE A 270 16.89 20.81 -13.93
N ILE A 271 18.12 20.47 -13.51
CA ILE A 271 18.43 20.00 -12.15
C ILE A 271 19.58 20.87 -11.61
N GLU A 272 19.50 21.26 -10.36
CA GLU A 272 20.59 21.84 -9.60
C GLU A 272 20.79 21.05 -8.32
N VAL A 273 21.99 20.55 -8.09
CA VAL A 273 22.33 19.82 -6.87
C VAL A 273 22.72 20.81 -5.78
N LEU A 274 22.14 20.68 -4.60
CA LEU A 274 22.41 21.51 -3.44
C LEU A 274 23.48 20.85 -2.54
N GLU A 275 23.34 19.55 -2.30
CA GLU A 275 24.23 18.79 -1.42
C GLU A 275 24.30 17.32 -1.87
N LYS A 276 25.46 16.67 -1.60
CA LYS A 276 25.67 15.23 -1.83
C LYS A 276 26.28 14.56 -0.61
N LYS A 277 25.84 13.34 -0.32
CA LYS A 277 26.39 12.50 0.75
C LYS A 277 26.34 11.02 0.33
N GLY A 278 27.46 10.51 -0.16
CA GLY A 278 27.50 9.13 -0.70
C GLY A 278 26.54 8.96 -1.87
N ASP A 279 25.65 7.99 -1.78
CA ASP A 279 24.62 7.69 -2.77
C ASP A 279 23.32 8.52 -2.59
N MET A 280 23.35 9.49 -1.68
CA MET A 280 22.25 10.42 -1.46
C MET A 280 22.60 11.82 -1.97
N PHE A 281 21.60 12.53 -2.43
CA PHE A 281 21.72 13.95 -2.79
C PHE A 281 20.45 14.74 -2.46
N ASN A 282 20.62 16.03 -2.18
CA ASN A 282 19.56 17.03 -2.19
C ASN A 282 19.69 17.83 -3.49
N ALA A 283 18.62 17.89 -4.27
CA ALA A 283 18.54 18.64 -5.50
C ALA A 283 17.26 19.44 -5.58
N ARG A 284 17.27 20.44 -6.44
CA ARG A 284 16.03 21.10 -6.91
C ARG A 284 15.93 20.95 -8.41
N HIS A 285 14.69 20.86 -8.91
CA HIS A 285 14.45 20.71 -10.33
C HIS A 285 13.29 21.56 -10.84
N ILE A 286 13.27 21.78 -12.14
CA ILE A 286 12.11 22.31 -12.88
C ILE A 286 11.75 21.22 -13.88
N LEU A 287 10.54 20.69 -13.74
CA LEU A 287 9.94 19.73 -14.66
C LEU A 287 8.98 20.43 -15.59
N LEU A 288 9.13 20.22 -16.88
CA LEU A 288 8.10 20.53 -17.88
C LEU A 288 7.72 19.27 -18.65
N LYS A 289 6.42 19.13 -18.93
CA LYS A 289 5.86 18.05 -19.72
C LYS A 289 5.48 18.55 -21.11
N PRO A 290 5.51 17.69 -22.13
CA PRO A 290 4.97 18.05 -23.45
C PRO A 290 3.50 18.46 -23.33
N GLU A 291 3.16 19.59 -23.90
CA GLU A 291 1.78 20.08 -24.04
C GLU A 291 1.36 19.95 -25.51
N TYR A 292 0.17 19.40 -25.73
CA TYR A 292 -0.35 19.14 -27.06
C TYR A 292 -1.36 20.18 -27.45
N THR A 293 -1.39 20.55 -28.75
CA THR A 293 -2.29 21.54 -29.25
C THR A 293 -3.70 20.97 -29.52
N ILE A 294 -4.69 21.84 -29.64
CA ILE A 294 -6.05 21.44 -30.04
C ILE A 294 -6.01 20.75 -31.43
N GLU A 295 -5.12 21.21 -32.32
CA GLU A 295 -4.94 20.65 -33.65
C GLU A 295 -4.41 19.21 -33.61
N ASP A 296 -3.47 18.92 -32.72
CA ASP A 296 -2.94 17.55 -32.51
C ASP A 296 -4.04 16.61 -32.03
N ARG A 297 -4.85 17.10 -31.09
CA ARG A 297 -6.02 16.39 -30.59
C ARG A 297 -7.02 16.10 -31.71
N ASP A 298 -7.43 17.13 -32.45
CA ASP A 298 -8.41 17.01 -33.54
C ASP A 298 -7.95 16.04 -34.62
N LYS A 299 -6.65 16.03 -34.92
CA LYS A 299 -6.05 15.10 -35.87
C LYS A 299 -6.13 13.66 -35.37
N ALA A 300 -5.78 13.42 -34.10
CA ALA A 300 -5.87 12.10 -33.52
C ALA A 300 -7.31 11.60 -33.42
N PHE A 301 -8.25 12.46 -33.01
CA PHE A 301 -9.68 12.14 -32.94
C PHE A 301 -10.25 11.79 -34.32
N LYS A 302 -9.96 12.56 -35.35
CA LYS A 302 -10.41 12.28 -36.73
C LYS A 302 -9.89 10.93 -37.23
N THR A 303 -8.63 10.59 -36.90
CA THR A 303 -8.04 9.29 -37.26
C THR A 303 -8.79 8.14 -36.57
N LEU A 304 -9.04 8.25 -35.28
CA LEU A 304 -9.73 7.23 -34.51
C LEU A 304 -11.20 7.11 -34.86
N ASP A 305 -11.88 8.21 -35.18
CA ASP A 305 -13.28 8.23 -35.58
C ASP A 305 -13.50 7.61 -36.97
N SER A 306 -12.58 7.89 -37.92
CA SER A 306 -12.57 7.20 -39.20
C SER A 306 -12.38 5.70 -39.02
N LEU A 307 -11.43 5.32 -38.16
CA LEU A 307 -11.15 3.90 -37.87
C LEU A 307 -12.35 3.20 -37.19
N LYS A 308 -13.02 3.88 -36.25
CA LYS A 308 -14.25 3.38 -35.62
C LYS A 308 -15.33 3.10 -36.68
N THR A 309 -15.47 4.00 -37.66
CA THR A 309 -16.42 3.82 -38.74
C THR A 309 -16.07 2.60 -39.62
N GLU A 310 -14.79 2.37 -39.91
CA GLU A 310 -14.34 1.21 -40.68
C GLU A 310 -14.59 -0.10 -39.90
N LEU A 311 -14.38 -0.07 -38.59
CA LEU A 311 -14.68 -1.19 -37.68
C LEU A 311 -16.19 -1.50 -37.68
N ALA A 312 -17.03 -0.48 -37.56
CA ALA A 312 -18.48 -0.62 -37.55
C ALA A 312 -19.03 -1.18 -38.85
N ASN A 313 -18.42 -0.85 -39.99
CA ASN A 313 -18.78 -1.34 -41.30
C ASN A 313 -18.20 -2.74 -41.61
N GLY A 314 -17.40 -3.31 -40.72
CA GLY A 314 -16.73 -4.61 -40.93
C GLY A 314 -15.63 -4.59 -41.98
N ALA A 315 -15.14 -3.41 -42.38
CA ALA A 315 -14.06 -3.26 -43.38
C ALA A 315 -12.73 -3.80 -42.85
N VAL A 316 -12.53 -3.73 -41.52
CA VAL A 316 -11.34 -4.26 -40.83
C VAL A 316 -11.75 -4.84 -39.48
N THR A 317 -11.03 -5.86 -39.01
CA THR A 317 -11.23 -6.37 -37.62
C THR A 317 -10.45 -5.51 -36.63
N PHE A 318 -10.91 -5.50 -35.37
CA PHE A 318 -10.25 -4.69 -34.32
C PHE A 318 -8.79 -5.10 -34.12
N GLU A 319 -8.49 -6.40 -34.14
CA GLU A 319 -7.16 -6.96 -33.98
C GLU A 319 -6.21 -6.53 -35.11
N LEU A 320 -6.73 -6.52 -36.33
CA LEU A 320 -5.94 -6.08 -37.49
C LEU A 320 -5.71 -4.57 -37.44
N ALA A 321 -6.76 -3.80 -37.11
CA ALA A 321 -6.67 -2.37 -36.91
C ALA A 321 -5.68 -1.99 -35.81
N ALA A 322 -5.71 -2.69 -34.66
CA ALA A 322 -4.76 -2.49 -33.57
C ALA A 322 -3.32 -2.71 -34.04
N ARG A 323 -3.08 -3.75 -34.82
CA ARG A 323 -1.74 -4.07 -35.33
C ARG A 323 -1.18 -3.00 -36.27
N PHE A 324 -2.02 -2.40 -37.10
CA PHE A 324 -1.57 -1.43 -38.11
C PHE A 324 -1.61 0.02 -37.64
N TYR A 325 -2.62 0.40 -36.86
CA TYR A 325 -2.87 1.79 -36.48
C TYR A 325 -2.49 2.12 -35.04
N SER A 326 -2.50 1.12 -34.12
CA SER A 326 -2.13 1.41 -32.74
C SER A 326 -0.63 1.72 -32.62
N GLN A 327 -0.35 2.79 -31.91
CA GLN A 327 1.01 3.23 -31.59
C GLN A 327 1.47 2.75 -30.19
N ASP A 328 0.57 2.05 -29.44
CA ASP A 328 0.92 1.48 -28.14
C ASP A 328 1.72 0.18 -28.30
N PRO A 329 3.00 0.16 -27.90
CA PRO A 329 3.84 -1.03 -28.08
C PRO A 329 3.36 -2.22 -27.23
N ALA A 330 2.69 -1.98 -26.11
CA ALA A 330 2.28 -3.03 -25.19
C ALA A 330 1.13 -3.86 -25.73
N THR A 331 0.19 -3.25 -26.44
CA THR A 331 -1.05 -3.92 -26.90
C THR A 331 -1.11 -4.13 -28.42
N ARG A 332 -0.34 -3.39 -29.19
CA ARG A 332 -0.34 -3.42 -30.66
C ARG A 332 -0.15 -4.83 -31.24
N THR A 333 0.77 -5.63 -30.68
CA THR A 333 1.17 -6.93 -31.23
C THR A 333 0.20 -8.05 -30.88
N ASN A 334 -0.60 -7.88 -29.82
CA ASN A 334 -1.59 -8.86 -29.36
C ASN A 334 -3.04 -8.49 -29.71
N GLY A 335 -3.24 -7.70 -30.78
CA GLY A 335 -4.58 -7.35 -31.27
C GLY A 335 -5.27 -6.24 -30.44
N GLY A 336 -4.50 -5.47 -29.70
CA GLY A 336 -5.02 -4.39 -28.88
C GLY A 336 -5.39 -4.81 -27.45
N GLN A 337 -5.33 -6.09 -27.10
CA GLN A 337 -5.76 -6.59 -25.79
C GLN A 337 -4.93 -5.97 -24.66
N MET A 338 -5.62 -5.38 -23.70
CA MET A 338 -5.01 -4.80 -22.51
C MET A 338 -4.67 -5.90 -21.49
N ALA A 339 -3.55 -5.73 -20.81
CA ALA A 339 -3.15 -6.57 -19.70
C ALA A 339 -2.50 -5.71 -18.60
N ASP A 340 -2.70 -6.10 -17.35
CA ASP A 340 -2.04 -5.48 -16.21
C ASP A 340 -0.55 -5.83 -16.21
N PRO A 341 0.36 -4.86 -16.21
CA PRO A 341 1.80 -5.12 -16.32
C PRO A 341 2.41 -5.89 -15.15
N MET A 342 1.77 -5.85 -13.98
CA MET A 342 2.27 -6.50 -12.77
C MET A 342 1.76 -7.93 -12.62
N SER A 343 0.47 -8.14 -12.83
CA SER A 343 -0.17 -9.45 -12.67
C SER A 343 -0.27 -10.25 -13.95
N GLY A 344 -0.13 -9.61 -15.13
CA GLY A 344 -0.37 -10.22 -16.43
C GLY A 344 -1.86 -10.50 -16.72
N SER A 345 -2.76 -10.14 -15.82
CA SER A 345 -4.21 -10.33 -15.98
C SER A 345 -4.75 -9.49 -17.14
N SER A 346 -5.57 -10.11 -18.00
CA SER A 346 -6.34 -9.39 -19.03
C SER A 346 -7.70 -8.89 -18.51
N TYR A 347 -8.03 -9.14 -17.25
CA TYR A 347 -9.25 -8.68 -16.60
C TYR A 347 -8.94 -7.56 -15.62
N PHE A 348 -9.73 -6.50 -15.69
CA PHE A 348 -9.59 -5.30 -14.87
C PHE A 348 -10.85 -5.07 -14.05
N GLU A 349 -10.69 -4.76 -12.80
CA GLU A 349 -11.73 -4.18 -11.95
C GLU A 349 -11.87 -2.68 -12.23
N ILE A 350 -12.98 -2.07 -11.82
CA ILE A 350 -13.27 -0.67 -12.14
C ILE A 350 -12.20 0.29 -11.59
N ASP A 351 -11.69 0.03 -10.40
CA ASP A 351 -10.67 0.83 -9.72
C ASP A 351 -9.26 0.67 -10.32
N GLN A 352 -9.04 -0.39 -11.11
CA GLN A 352 -7.81 -0.60 -11.88
C GLN A 352 -7.81 0.14 -13.22
N LEU A 353 -8.98 0.58 -13.67
CA LEU A 353 -9.12 1.34 -14.91
C LEU A 353 -8.89 2.83 -14.66
N LYS A 354 -8.32 3.51 -15.65
CA LYS A 354 -8.25 4.97 -15.63
C LYS A 354 -9.67 5.55 -15.69
N PRO A 355 -9.97 6.60 -14.92
CA PRO A 355 -11.32 7.19 -14.88
C PRO A 355 -11.89 7.53 -16.26
N GLN A 356 -11.03 8.02 -17.17
CA GLN A 356 -11.41 8.36 -18.55
C GLN A 356 -11.79 7.12 -19.37
N ASP A 357 -11.03 6.04 -19.21
CA ASP A 357 -11.26 4.76 -19.87
C ASP A 357 -12.59 4.14 -19.41
N TYR A 358 -12.80 4.11 -18.10
CA TYR A 358 -14.07 3.62 -17.55
C TYR A 358 -15.25 4.48 -17.98
N ALA A 359 -15.11 5.82 -18.00
CA ALA A 359 -16.17 6.70 -18.45
C ALA A 359 -16.57 6.44 -19.92
N ALA A 360 -15.60 6.08 -20.78
CA ALA A 360 -15.83 5.78 -22.18
C ALA A 360 -16.56 4.44 -22.40
N ILE A 361 -16.38 3.45 -21.52
CA ILE A 361 -16.89 2.09 -21.73
C ILE A 361 -18.12 1.73 -20.89
N LYS A 362 -18.40 2.44 -19.80
CA LYS A 362 -19.41 2.06 -18.77
C LYS A 362 -20.82 1.79 -19.31
N ASN A 363 -21.16 2.34 -20.48
CA ASN A 363 -22.48 2.19 -21.12
C ASN A 363 -22.42 1.33 -22.40
N LEU A 364 -21.28 0.69 -22.69
CA LEU A 364 -21.09 -0.13 -23.88
C LEU A 364 -21.44 -1.60 -23.58
N ASN A 365 -21.93 -2.28 -24.60
CA ASN A 365 -22.11 -3.72 -24.56
C ASN A 365 -20.84 -4.44 -25.03
N VAL A 366 -20.78 -5.75 -24.77
CA VAL A 366 -19.72 -6.60 -25.31
C VAL A 366 -19.69 -6.56 -26.82
N GLY A 367 -18.55 -6.25 -27.41
CA GLY A 367 -18.33 -6.07 -28.83
C GLY A 367 -18.36 -4.61 -29.29
N ASP A 368 -18.94 -3.70 -28.49
CA ASP A 368 -19.01 -2.29 -28.85
C ASP A 368 -17.63 -1.60 -28.70
N VAL A 369 -17.41 -0.58 -29.54
CA VAL A 369 -16.22 0.27 -29.55
C VAL A 369 -16.58 1.67 -29.08
N SER A 370 -15.82 2.23 -28.14
CA SER A 370 -16.03 3.58 -27.60
C SER A 370 -15.87 4.67 -28.67
N ASP A 371 -16.37 5.86 -28.36
CA ASP A 371 -15.91 7.07 -29.02
C ASP A 371 -14.43 7.31 -28.70
N PRO A 372 -13.71 8.08 -29.56
CA PRO A 372 -12.36 8.50 -29.24
C PRO A 372 -12.31 9.22 -27.89
N VAL A 373 -11.40 8.82 -27.03
CA VAL A 373 -11.21 9.37 -25.68
C VAL A 373 -9.76 9.80 -25.47
N GLU A 374 -9.60 10.94 -24.79
CA GLU A 374 -8.31 11.36 -24.26
C GLU A 374 -8.06 10.65 -22.92
N SER A 375 -6.93 10.00 -22.81
CA SER A 375 -6.54 9.23 -21.64
C SER A 375 -5.03 9.35 -21.40
N LEU A 376 -4.50 8.53 -20.51
CA LEU A 376 -3.09 8.45 -20.21
C LEU A 376 -2.54 7.06 -20.56
N ASP A 377 -1.28 7.00 -21.00
CA ASP A 377 -0.57 5.72 -21.11
C ASP A 377 -0.03 5.26 -19.73
N ASN A 378 0.75 4.19 -19.71
CA ASN A 378 1.37 3.66 -18.49
C ASN A 378 2.86 4.03 -18.38
N GLU A 379 3.34 4.99 -19.16
CA GLU A 379 4.71 5.47 -19.09
C GLU A 379 4.87 6.53 -18.00
N GLY A 380 5.97 6.46 -17.28
CA GLY A 380 6.27 7.40 -16.20
C GLY A 380 5.35 7.24 -14.98
N ARG A 381 5.42 8.21 -14.07
CA ARG A 381 4.62 8.21 -12.82
C ARG A 381 3.20 8.73 -13.02
N SER A 382 2.98 9.58 -13.99
CA SER A 382 1.68 10.22 -14.26
C SER A 382 1.07 9.85 -15.61
N GLY A 383 1.77 9.05 -16.42
CA GLY A 383 1.39 8.75 -17.80
C GLY A 383 1.53 9.95 -18.75
N ASN A 384 1.59 9.66 -20.04
CA ASN A 384 1.55 10.67 -21.10
C ASN A 384 0.16 10.68 -21.75
N THR A 385 -0.25 11.81 -22.29
CA THR A 385 -1.50 11.91 -23.04
C THR A 385 -1.50 10.98 -24.24
N VAL A 386 -2.57 10.20 -24.36
CA VAL A 386 -2.86 9.31 -25.47
C VAL A 386 -4.33 9.44 -25.86
N TYR A 387 -4.61 9.35 -27.14
CA TYR A 387 -5.97 9.27 -27.68
C TYR A 387 -6.25 7.84 -28.10
N LYS A 388 -7.41 7.30 -27.72
CA LYS A 388 -7.71 5.89 -27.98
C LYS A 388 -9.20 5.63 -28.19
N ILE A 389 -9.49 4.52 -28.83
CA ILE A 389 -10.79 3.85 -28.83
C ILE A 389 -10.63 2.54 -28.09
N ILE A 390 -11.65 2.16 -27.34
CA ILE A 390 -11.63 0.96 -26.50
C ILE A 390 -12.80 0.06 -26.88
N ARG A 391 -12.52 -1.21 -27.11
CA ARG A 391 -13.55 -2.24 -27.32
C ARG A 391 -13.75 -3.03 -26.02
N VAL A 392 -15.01 -3.27 -25.70
CA VAL A 392 -15.38 -4.18 -24.59
C VAL A 392 -15.39 -5.60 -25.11
N ASP A 393 -14.38 -6.42 -24.77
CA ASP A 393 -14.28 -7.79 -25.25
C ASP A 393 -15.15 -8.75 -24.41
N LYS A 394 -15.16 -8.52 -23.08
CA LYS A 394 -15.96 -9.32 -22.14
C LYS A 394 -16.27 -8.52 -20.88
N VAL A 395 -17.43 -8.79 -20.31
CA VAL A 395 -17.83 -8.30 -19.00
C VAL A 395 -18.20 -9.48 -18.12
N ILE A 396 -17.58 -9.57 -16.95
CA ILE A 396 -18.00 -10.49 -15.88
C ILE A 396 -18.75 -9.63 -14.87
N PRO A 397 -20.08 -9.79 -14.73
CA PRO A 397 -20.85 -9.01 -13.77
C PRO A 397 -20.43 -9.33 -12.34
N ALA A 398 -20.63 -8.36 -11.43
CA ALA A 398 -20.44 -8.62 -10.01
C ALA A 398 -21.37 -9.75 -9.55
N HIS A 399 -20.82 -10.70 -8.80
CA HIS A 399 -21.57 -11.87 -8.32
C HIS A 399 -20.98 -12.38 -7.01
N ALA A 400 -21.79 -13.12 -6.24
CA ALA A 400 -21.27 -13.89 -5.12
C ALA A 400 -20.39 -15.03 -5.66
N ALA A 401 -19.23 -15.22 -5.02
CA ALA A 401 -18.27 -16.23 -5.47
C ALA A 401 -18.92 -17.62 -5.56
N SER A 402 -18.61 -18.34 -6.62
CA SER A 402 -19.13 -19.68 -6.90
C SER A 402 -17.99 -20.69 -7.05
N PHE A 403 -18.22 -21.91 -6.59
CA PHE A 403 -17.21 -22.98 -6.68
C PHE A 403 -16.72 -23.23 -8.12
N GLN A 404 -17.60 -23.05 -9.10
CA GLN A 404 -17.27 -23.33 -10.51
C GLN A 404 -16.39 -22.26 -11.15
N ASN A 405 -16.61 -20.99 -10.79
CA ASN A 405 -15.95 -19.87 -11.45
C ASN A 405 -14.80 -19.26 -10.63
N ASP A 406 -14.88 -19.36 -9.27
CA ASP A 406 -14.04 -18.60 -8.37
C ASP A 406 -13.29 -19.51 -7.39
N TYR A 407 -12.99 -20.73 -7.81
CA TYR A 407 -12.40 -21.77 -6.97
C TYR A 407 -11.18 -21.31 -6.20
N ASN A 408 -10.24 -20.62 -6.83
CA ASN A 408 -9.01 -20.18 -6.16
C ASN A 408 -9.29 -19.16 -5.03
N MET A 409 -10.21 -18.23 -5.26
CA MET A 409 -10.64 -17.28 -4.23
C MET A 409 -11.28 -18.01 -3.04
N LEU A 410 -12.17 -18.95 -3.32
CA LEU A 410 -12.84 -19.76 -2.30
C LEU A 410 -11.87 -20.68 -1.56
N LEU A 411 -10.88 -21.24 -2.27
CA LEU A 411 -9.80 -22.02 -1.64
C LEU A 411 -8.98 -21.17 -0.66
N ASP A 412 -8.63 -19.95 -1.05
CA ASP A 412 -7.88 -19.04 -0.17
C ASP A 412 -8.71 -18.64 1.07
N GLN A 413 -10.00 -18.37 0.90
CA GLN A 413 -10.93 -18.09 1.99
C GLN A 413 -11.09 -19.31 2.92
N ALA A 414 -11.28 -20.49 2.36
CA ALA A 414 -11.37 -21.73 3.14
C ALA A 414 -10.08 -22.03 3.91
N LYS A 415 -8.90 -21.80 3.30
CA LYS A 415 -7.60 -21.91 3.99
C LYS A 415 -7.47 -20.91 5.14
N GLN A 416 -7.89 -19.67 4.91
CA GLN A 416 -7.88 -18.64 5.95
C GLN A 416 -8.78 -19.03 7.11
N GLN A 417 -10.00 -19.51 6.83
CA GLN A 417 -10.94 -19.97 7.85
C GLN A 417 -10.34 -21.15 8.66
N LYS A 418 -9.75 -22.14 7.99
CA LYS A 418 -9.11 -23.28 8.65
C LYS A 418 -7.90 -22.86 9.49
N SER A 419 -7.17 -21.85 9.05
CA SER A 419 -6.05 -21.29 9.83
C SER A 419 -6.55 -20.61 11.10
N ILE A 420 -7.66 -19.87 11.03
CA ILE A 420 -8.30 -19.25 12.20
C ILE A 420 -8.78 -20.34 13.18
N GLU A 421 -9.46 -21.38 12.68
CA GLU A 421 -9.89 -22.51 13.50
C GLU A 421 -8.72 -23.19 14.22
N ALA A 422 -7.62 -23.46 13.52
CA ALA A 422 -6.42 -24.05 14.09
C ALA A 422 -5.77 -23.18 15.17
N ILE A 423 -5.76 -21.84 14.95
CA ILE A 423 -5.29 -20.88 15.94
C ILE A 423 -6.19 -20.89 17.19
N ASP A 424 -7.50 -20.93 17.02
CA ASP A 424 -8.46 -20.97 18.12
C ASP A 424 -8.36 -22.28 18.91
N GLU A 425 -8.22 -23.41 18.23
CA GLU A 425 -7.97 -24.70 18.88
C GLU A 425 -6.68 -24.69 19.68
N PHE A 426 -5.60 -24.10 19.13
CA PHE A 426 -4.35 -23.95 19.83
C PHE A 426 -4.52 -23.13 21.11
N ILE A 427 -5.15 -21.93 21.03
CA ILE A 427 -5.37 -21.07 22.20
C ILE A 427 -6.16 -21.84 23.26
N ASN A 428 -7.28 -22.46 22.89
CA ASN A 428 -8.16 -23.22 23.81
C ASN A 428 -7.41 -24.38 24.48
N SER A 429 -6.54 -25.08 23.74
CA SER A 429 -5.66 -26.14 24.30
C SER A 429 -4.67 -25.56 25.28
N LYS A 430 -4.04 -24.42 24.96
CA LYS A 430 -3.02 -23.78 25.81
C LYS A 430 -3.60 -23.16 27.07
N ILE A 431 -4.80 -22.59 27.03
CA ILE A 431 -5.50 -22.09 28.22
C ILE A 431 -5.67 -23.21 29.27
N LYS A 432 -5.98 -24.45 28.83
CA LYS A 432 -6.16 -25.60 29.73
C LYS A 432 -4.88 -26.06 30.39
N THR A 433 -3.74 -25.99 29.70
CA THR A 433 -2.46 -26.58 30.10
C THR A 433 -1.47 -25.57 30.67
N THR A 434 -1.68 -24.28 30.47
CA THR A 434 -0.78 -23.23 30.95
C THR A 434 -1.22 -22.71 32.32
N TYR A 435 -0.24 -22.37 33.16
CA TYR A 435 -0.50 -21.63 34.39
C TYR A 435 -0.91 -20.19 34.06
N ILE A 436 -2.13 -19.83 34.43
CA ILE A 436 -2.70 -18.51 34.10
C ILE A 436 -3.38 -17.97 35.37
N ILE A 437 -3.14 -16.69 35.67
CA ILE A 437 -3.81 -15.95 36.72
C ILE A 437 -4.30 -14.64 36.13
N ILE A 438 -5.56 -14.28 36.37
CA ILE A 438 -6.18 -13.01 35.99
C ILE A 438 -6.59 -12.27 37.27
N ASP A 439 -6.34 -10.96 37.31
CA ASP A 439 -6.74 -10.12 38.44
C ASP A 439 -8.28 -10.03 38.55
N PRO A 440 -8.84 -10.12 39.76
CA PRO A 440 -10.30 -10.02 39.97
C PRO A 440 -10.94 -8.72 39.47
N LEU A 441 -10.18 -7.68 39.17
CA LEU A 441 -10.67 -6.46 38.51
C LEU A 441 -11.40 -6.72 37.19
N PHE A 442 -11.05 -7.83 36.51
CA PHE A 442 -11.58 -8.23 35.21
C PHE A 442 -12.60 -9.38 35.29
N LYS A 443 -13.10 -9.71 36.51
CA LYS A 443 -14.05 -10.81 36.70
C LYS A 443 -15.39 -10.62 35.98
N ASP A 444 -15.75 -9.37 35.71
CA ASP A 444 -16.99 -9.01 35.02
C ASP A 444 -16.80 -8.91 33.51
N CYS A 445 -15.60 -9.30 32.98
CA CYS A 445 -15.35 -9.39 31.56
C CYS A 445 -16.04 -10.63 30.97
N ASP A 446 -16.75 -10.41 29.87
CA ASP A 446 -17.29 -11.46 29.01
C ASP A 446 -16.23 -11.81 27.97
N PHE A 447 -15.33 -12.73 28.35
CA PHE A 447 -14.28 -13.21 27.45
C PHE A 447 -14.90 -14.12 26.39
N GLU A 448 -14.40 -14.03 25.16
CA GLU A 448 -14.87 -14.85 24.04
C GLU A 448 -14.66 -16.34 24.29
N ARG A 449 -13.54 -16.69 24.98
CA ARG A 449 -13.21 -18.08 25.35
C ARG A 449 -13.46 -18.32 26.82
N GLU A 450 -14.43 -19.18 27.12
CA GLU A 450 -14.86 -19.51 28.49
C GLU A 450 -13.70 -19.94 29.41
N GLY A 451 -12.67 -20.57 28.85
CA GLY A 451 -11.50 -21.05 29.63
C GLY A 451 -10.74 -19.96 30.38
N TRP A 452 -10.84 -18.68 29.98
CA TRP A 452 -10.24 -17.57 30.71
C TRP A 452 -10.96 -17.28 32.03
N SER A 453 -12.27 -17.42 32.04
CA SER A 453 -13.09 -17.12 33.22
C SER A 453 -12.78 -18.06 34.42
N GLU A 454 -12.16 -19.21 34.18
CA GLU A 454 -11.71 -20.14 35.22
C GLU A 454 -10.38 -19.74 35.88
N LYS A 455 -9.69 -18.74 35.34
CA LYS A 455 -8.31 -18.37 35.70
C LYS A 455 -8.23 -17.17 36.66
N PHE A 456 -9.31 -16.72 37.24
CA PHE A 456 -9.29 -15.62 38.18
C PHE A 456 -8.59 -16.02 39.50
N ARG A 457 -7.79 -15.08 40.01
CA ARG A 457 -7.14 -15.22 41.32
C ARG A 457 -8.22 -15.34 42.40
N LYS A 458 -8.15 -16.43 43.19
CA LYS A 458 -9.06 -16.64 44.32
C LYS A 458 -8.74 -15.70 45.48
#